data_38ee47850f34e0e5808ed920f16d21fb
#
_entry.id   38ee47850f34e0e5808ed920f16d21fb
#
_cell.length_a   1.000
_cell.length_b   1.000
_cell.length_c   1.000
_cell.angle_alpha   90.00
_cell.angle_beta   90.00
_cell.angle_gamma   90.00
#
_symmetry.space_group_name_H-M   'P 1'
#
loop_
_entity.id
_entity.type
_entity.pdbx_description
1 polymer ?
#
loop_
_entity_poly.entity_id
_entity_poly.type
_entity_poly.pdbx_seq_one_letter_code
_entity_poly.pdbx_strand_id
1 'polypeptide(L)'
;LVGASRVSDSVLLSTNVIHVYELDSSTPETEFAVDPSETLVVPLTTVNDGNGADRYDVRVARVTDLSSSSDVLWDVDVPRGVLSELQRDQSETIEVRVNVPKQVEAGDYEIVLDVFSEEAYPDNLGRPTRLRDSITPTITVNEFHDMQVWLDPVVESDVKTTAPGRTVRFNLNVTNNGNVVDRAT
;
A
#
# COMPACT_ATOMS: atom_id res chain seq x y z
N LEU A 1 80.34 29.41 -4.45
CA LEU A 1 79.18 28.54 -4.50
C LEU A 1 77.91 29.43 -4.50
N VAL A 2 77.31 29.59 -5.67
CA VAL A 2 76.00 30.30 -5.81
C VAL A 2 74.94 29.29 -5.46
N GLY A 3 74.25 29.51 -4.39
CA GLY A 3 73.12 28.66 -3.95
C GLY A 3 71.97 28.85 -4.95
N ALA A 4 71.56 27.72 -5.59
CA ALA A 4 70.37 27.72 -6.42
C ALA A 4 69.13 27.95 -5.56
N SER A 5 68.52 29.12 -5.73
CA SER A 5 67.23 29.43 -5.12
C SER A 5 66.17 28.57 -5.83
N ARG A 6 65.52 27.66 -5.10
CA ARG A 6 64.34 26.95 -5.60
C ARG A 6 63.16 27.89 -5.57
N VAL A 7 62.62 28.20 -6.70
CA VAL A 7 61.32 28.88 -6.83
C VAL A 7 60.26 27.77 -6.88
N SER A 8 59.33 27.79 -5.93
CA SER A 8 58.14 26.93 -5.96
C SER A 8 56.91 27.82 -6.09
N ASP A 9 56.04 27.46 -6.99
CA ASP A 9 54.72 28.06 -7.10
C ASP A 9 53.65 26.99 -6.80
N SER A 10 52.55 27.38 -6.23
CA SER A 10 51.44 26.48 -5.86
C SER A 10 50.13 27.04 -6.38
N VAL A 11 49.36 26.19 -7.02
CA VAL A 11 47.99 26.49 -7.46
C VAL A 11 47.03 25.74 -6.57
N LEU A 12 46.09 26.47 -5.93
CA LEU A 12 44.98 25.89 -5.19
C LEU A 12 43.84 25.60 -6.18
N LEU A 13 43.50 24.33 -6.34
CA LEU A 13 42.32 23.89 -7.11
C LEU A 13 41.25 23.50 -6.12
N SER A 14 40.06 24.09 -6.26
CA SER A 14 38.89 23.71 -5.49
C SER A 14 37.81 23.17 -6.42
N THR A 15 37.20 22.05 -6.06
CA THR A 15 36.01 21.50 -6.71
C THR A 15 34.85 21.53 -5.75
N ASN A 16 33.69 21.91 -6.27
CA ASN A 16 32.44 21.83 -5.51
C ASN A 16 31.62 20.66 -6.02
N VAL A 17 31.25 19.72 -5.16
CA VAL A 17 30.36 18.61 -5.50
C VAL A 17 28.93 19.03 -5.17
N ILE A 18 28.09 19.05 -6.18
CA ILE A 18 26.67 19.39 -6.04
C ILE A 18 25.95 18.19 -5.39
N HIS A 19 25.02 18.45 -4.47
CA HIS A 19 24.15 17.43 -3.91
C HIS A 19 23.21 16.93 -5.00
N VAL A 20 23.21 15.61 -5.20
CA VAL A 20 22.30 14.89 -6.10
C VAL A 20 21.37 14.07 -5.24
N TYR A 21 20.07 14.29 -5.39
CA TYR A 21 19.02 13.53 -4.72
C TYR A 21 18.56 12.41 -5.65
N GLU A 22 18.58 11.18 -5.17
CA GLU A 22 18.13 10.01 -5.91
C GLU A 22 17.63 8.97 -4.90
N LEU A 23 16.52 8.33 -5.20
CA LEU A 23 15.93 7.29 -4.34
C LEU A 23 15.41 6.15 -5.19
N ASP A 24 15.46 4.95 -4.64
CA ASP A 24 14.83 3.75 -5.16
C ASP A 24 13.97 3.10 -4.08
N SER A 25 12.77 2.67 -4.45
CA SER A 25 11.83 2.05 -3.53
C SER A 25 11.35 0.73 -4.08
N SER A 26 11.32 -0.29 -3.24
CA SER A 26 10.97 -1.64 -3.65
C SER A 26 10.21 -2.41 -2.57
N THR A 27 9.51 -3.46 -3.00
CA THR A 27 8.94 -4.48 -2.15
C THR A 27 9.43 -5.85 -2.62
N PRO A 28 9.68 -6.83 -1.73
CA PRO A 28 10.17 -8.15 -2.12
C PRO A 28 9.14 -8.93 -2.97
N GLU A 29 7.86 -8.61 -2.79
CA GLU A 29 6.75 -9.22 -3.54
C GLU A 29 5.86 -8.11 -4.11
N THR A 30 5.36 -8.31 -5.32
CA THR A 30 4.45 -7.38 -6.00
C THR A 30 3.00 -7.86 -5.97
N GLU A 31 2.76 -9.10 -5.54
CA GLU A 31 1.46 -9.72 -5.45
C GLU A 31 1.27 -10.36 -4.08
N PHE A 32 0.15 -10.08 -3.45
CA PHE A 32 -0.22 -10.56 -2.12
C PHE A 32 -1.62 -11.14 -2.16
N ALA A 33 -1.90 -12.17 -1.34
CA ALA A 33 -3.24 -12.70 -1.13
C ALA A 33 -3.63 -12.55 0.33
N VAL A 34 -4.90 -12.23 0.60
CA VAL A 34 -5.39 -11.96 1.95
C VAL A 34 -6.88 -12.27 2.05
N ASP A 35 -7.33 -12.69 3.23
CA ASP A 35 -8.76 -12.89 3.51
C ASP A 35 -9.44 -11.59 3.97
N PRO A 36 -10.75 -11.43 3.74
CA PRO A 36 -11.51 -10.30 4.28
C PRO A 36 -11.36 -10.20 5.80
N SER A 37 -11.27 -9.00 6.35
CA SER A 37 -11.03 -8.67 7.76
C SER A 37 -9.63 -8.95 8.28
N GLU A 38 -8.71 -9.40 7.46
CA GLU A 38 -7.31 -9.58 7.87
C GLU A 38 -6.48 -8.33 7.62
N THR A 39 -5.34 -8.28 8.28
CA THR A 39 -4.32 -7.23 8.05
C THR A 39 -3.17 -7.83 7.27
N LEU A 40 -2.92 -7.30 6.10
CA LEU A 40 -1.76 -7.62 5.29
C LEU A 40 -0.59 -6.69 5.66
N VAL A 41 0.61 -7.24 5.73
CA VAL A 41 1.85 -6.47 5.91
C VAL A 41 2.62 -6.44 4.60
N VAL A 42 2.83 -5.23 4.07
CA VAL A 42 3.61 -4.98 2.86
C VAL A 42 4.94 -4.34 3.27
N PRO A 43 6.07 -5.05 3.17
CA PRO A 43 7.37 -4.46 3.46
C PRO A 43 7.79 -3.53 2.32
N LEU A 44 8.11 -2.29 2.67
CA LEU A 44 8.61 -1.26 1.76
C LEU A 44 10.04 -0.93 2.14
N THR A 45 10.96 -1.14 1.21
CA THR A 45 12.37 -0.77 1.35
C THR A 45 12.67 0.46 0.51
N THR A 46 13.27 1.47 1.12
CA THR A 46 13.74 2.68 0.44
C THR A 46 15.26 2.78 0.56
N VAL A 47 15.92 3.08 -0.53
CA VAL A 47 17.39 3.25 -0.64
C VAL A 47 17.68 4.69 -1.03
N ASN A 48 18.68 5.30 -0.38
CA ASN A 48 19.21 6.58 -0.80
C ASN A 48 20.36 6.36 -1.80
N ASP A 49 20.06 6.53 -3.09
CA ASP A 49 21.03 6.43 -4.19
C ASP A 49 21.72 7.77 -4.51
N GLY A 50 21.34 8.84 -3.79
CA GLY A 50 21.96 10.15 -3.89
C GLY A 50 23.37 10.19 -3.35
N ASN A 51 24.03 11.35 -3.47
CA ASN A 51 25.41 11.54 -3.01
C ASN A 51 25.53 12.20 -1.63
N GLY A 52 24.40 12.44 -0.96
CA GLY A 52 24.33 13.04 0.38
C GLY A 52 23.21 12.44 1.23
N ALA A 53 23.14 12.85 2.49
CA ALA A 53 22.05 12.40 3.38
C ALA A 53 20.71 12.99 2.93
N ASP A 54 19.64 12.19 3.05
CA ASP A 54 18.28 12.61 2.78
C ASP A 54 17.28 11.93 3.74
N ARG A 55 16.07 12.48 3.84
CA ARG A 55 14.94 11.90 4.58
C ARG A 55 13.80 11.67 3.62
N TYR A 56 13.03 10.63 3.88
CA TYR A 56 11.93 10.23 3.02
C TYR A 56 10.63 10.16 3.78
N ASP A 57 9.56 10.64 3.15
CA ASP A 57 8.18 10.58 3.63
C ASP A 57 7.41 9.56 2.78
N VAL A 58 6.70 8.64 3.43
CA VAL A 58 5.93 7.60 2.77
C VAL A 58 4.44 7.90 2.92
N ARG A 59 3.71 7.83 1.83
CA ARG A 59 2.27 8.11 1.79
C ARG A 59 1.52 7.09 0.96
N VAL A 60 0.32 6.79 1.41
CA VAL A 60 -0.66 6.08 0.59
C VAL A 60 -1.27 7.08 -0.38
N ALA A 61 -1.06 6.87 -1.67
CA ALA A 61 -1.65 7.74 -2.70
C ALA A 61 -3.10 7.34 -2.99
N ARG A 62 -3.36 6.03 -3.15
CA ARG A 62 -4.69 5.48 -3.39
C ARG A 62 -4.71 3.97 -3.20
N VAL A 63 -5.93 3.42 -3.07
CA VAL A 63 -6.26 2.01 -3.25
C VAL A 63 -7.31 1.92 -4.34
N THR A 64 -7.10 1.11 -5.36
CA THR A 64 -7.97 1.01 -6.54
C THR A 64 -8.47 -0.43 -6.69
N ASP A 65 -9.78 -0.61 -6.82
CA ASP A 65 -10.37 -1.86 -7.27
C ASP A 65 -10.13 -2.02 -8.78
N LEU A 66 -9.39 -3.05 -9.17
CA LEU A 66 -9.01 -3.25 -10.57
C LEU A 66 -10.18 -3.70 -11.44
N SER A 67 -11.22 -4.31 -10.87
CA SER A 67 -12.41 -4.76 -11.61
C SER A 67 -13.27 -3.59 -12.07
N SER A 68 -13.43 -2.58 -11.23
CA SER A 68 -14.24 -1.39 -11.50
C SER A 68 -13.42 -0.17 -11.91
N SER A 69 -12.08 -0.24 -11.75
CA SER A 69 -11.16 0.90 -11.92
C SER A 69 -11.54 2.09 -11.03
N SER A 70 -12.09 1.82 -9.85
CA SER A 70 -12.56 2.82 -8.90
C SER A 70 -11.69 2.85 -7.66
N ASP A 71 -11.42 4.05 -7.15
CA ASP A 71 -10.74 4.20 -5.88
C ASP A 71 -11.65 3.77 -4.73
N VAL A 72 -11.06 3.03 -3.79
CA VAL A 72 -11.73 2.53 -2.59
C VAL A 72 -11.02 3.04 -1.33
N LEU A 73 -11.78 3.19 -0.25
CA LEU A 73 -11.23 3.65 1.03
C LEU A 73 -10.92 2.44 1.92
N TRP A 74 -9.64 2.09 1.97
CA TRP A 74 -9.12 1.12 2.94
C TRP A 74 -8.33 1.86 4.01
N ASP A 75 -8.29 1.28 5.19
CA ASP A 75 -7.43 1.75 6.28
C ASP A 75 -6.02 1.17 6.08
N VAL A 76 -5.09 2.04 5.68
CA VAL A 76 -3.70 1.69 5.43
C VAL A 76 -2.83 2.47 6.40
N ASP A 77 -2.21 1.75 7.32
CA ASP A 77 -1.32 2.34 8.34
C ASP A 77 0.13 2.29 7.88
N VAL A 78 0.74 3.47 7.79
CA VAL A 78 2.18 3.66 7.59
C VAL A 78 2.78 4.07 8.94
N PRO A 79 3.33 3.14 9.75
CA PRO A 79 3.70 3.37 11.15
C PRO A 79 4.71 4.50 11.36
N ARG A 80 5.48 4.82 10.31
CA ARG A 80 6.41 5.94 10.28
C ARG A 80 6.30 6.59 8.92
N GLY A 81 5.51 7.65 8.85
CA GLY A 81 5.38 8.44 7.63
C GLY A 81 6.71 9.02 7.15
N VAL A 82 7.63 9.31 8.10
CA VAL A 82 8.96 9.84 7.82
C VAL A 82 10.00 8.81 8.22
N LEU A 83 10.85 8.39 7.27
CA LEU A 83 11.97 7.49 7.53
C LEU A 83 13.10 8.22 8.25
N SER A 84 14.02 7.47 8.83
CA SER A 84 15.26 7.99 9.40
C SER A 84 16.07 8.73 8.32
N GLU A 85 16.98 9.61 8.73
CA GLU A 85 17.95 10.19 7.80
C GLU A 85 18.86 9.09 7.26
N LEU A 86 18.78 8.81 5.96
CA LEU A 86 19.59 7.82 5.28
C LEU A 86 20.80 8.49 4.64
N GLN A 87 21.97 7.98 4.95
CA GLN A 87 23.21 8.36 4.25
C GLN A 87 23.22 7.69 2.88
N ARG A 88 24.12 8.13 2.03
CA ARG A 88 24.35 7.51 0.72
C ARG A 88 24.48 5.99 0.82
N ASP A 89 23.84 5.27 -0.08
CA ASP A 89 23.81 3.78 -0.17
C ASP A 89 23.20 3.10 1.07
N GLN A 90 22.55 3.84 1.98
CA GLN A 90 21.80 3.27 3.09
C GLN A 90 20.35 3.02 2.70
N SER A 91 19.77 2.00 3.33
CA SER A 91 18.36 1.63 3.16
C SER A 91 17.65 1.49 4.49
N GLU A 92 16.35 1.71 4.48
CA GLU A 92 15.44 1.39 5.59
C GLU A 92 14.23 0.64 5.06
N THR A 93 13.77 -0.37 5.80
CA THR A 93 12.54 -1.10 5.50
C THR A 93 11.50 -0.80 6.56
N ILE A 94 10.30 -0.42 6.13
CA ILE A 94 9.13 -0.25 6.99
C ILE A 94 8.06 -1.27 6.63
N GLU A 95 7.17 -1.55 7.58
CA GLU A 95 6.01 -2.41 7.40
C GLU A 95 4.77 -1.54 7.20
N VAL A 96 4.24 -1.50 5.98
CA VAL A 96 2.94 -0.88 5.68
C VAL A 96 1.85 -1.89 5.98
N ARG A 97 0.90 -1.53 6.83
CA ARG A 97 -0.20 -2.41 7.24
C ARG A 97 -1.48 -2.03 6.53
N VAL A 98 -2.03 -2.97 5.80
CA VAL A 98 -3.25 -2.82 5.03
C VAL A 98 -4.36 -3.57 5.73
N ASN A 99 -5.32 -2.87 6.31
CA ASN A 99 -6.49 -3.46 6.96
C ASN A 99 -7.59 -3.69 5.93
N VAL A 100 -7.77 -4.94 5.52
CA VAL A 100 -8.76 -5.32 4.52
C VAL A 100 -10.16 -5.27 5.13
N PRO A 101 -11.11 -4.52 4.55
CA PRO A 101 -12.46 -4.43 5.10
C PRO A 101 -13.19 -5.78 5.12
N LYS A 102 -14.09 -5.98 6.09
CA LYS A 102 -14.88 -7.21 6.20
C LYS A 102 -15.82 -7.41 5.01
N GLN A 103 -16.39 -6.33 4.49
CA GLN A 103 -17.38 -6.36 3.41
C GLN A 103 -16.75 -5.84 2.10
N VAL A 104 -15.60 -6.36 1.75
CA VAL A 104 -14.94 -6.09 0.49
C VAL A 104 -15.25 -7.21 -0.49
N GLU A 105 -15.50 -6.88 -1.75
CA GLU A 105 -15.68 -7.90 -2.80
C GLU A 105 -14.38 -8.66 -3.05
N ALA A 106 -14.49 -9.95 -3.39
CA ALA A 106 -13.33 -10.74 -3.80
C ALA A 106 -12.80 -10.23 -5.14
N GLY A 107 -11.49 -10.17 -5.29
CA GLY A 107 -10.86 -9.66 -6.51
C GLY A 107 -9.52 -8.98 -6.25
N ASP A 108 -9.01 -8.33 -7.27
CA ASP A 108 -7.69 -7.70 -7.25
C ASP A 108 -7.79 -6.19 -7.01
N TYR A 109 -6.94 -5.72 -6.12
CA TYR A 109 -6.81 -4.32 -5.73
C TYR A 109 -5.36 -3.87 -5.88
N GLU A 110 -5.15 -2.66 -6.36
CA GLU A 110 -3.83 -2.02 -6.43
C GLU A 110 -3.69 -0.99 -5.31
N ILE A 111 -2.60 -1.04 -4.56
CA ILE A 111 -2.21 0.03 -3.64
C ILE A 111 -1.06 0.81 -4.25
N VAL A 112 -1.17 2.14 -4.26
CA VAL A 112 -0.08 3.02 -4.66
C VAL A 112 0.54 3.64 -3.42
N LEU A 113 1.80 3.30 -3.16
CA LEU A 113 2.61 3.88 -2.10
C LEU A 113 3.65 4.80 -2.72
N ASP A 114 3.59 6.07 -2.36
CA ASP A 114 4.53 7.09 -2.80
C ASP A 114 5.58 7.34 -1.73
N VAL A 115 6.83 7.38 -2.15
CA VAL A 115 7.97 7.78 -1.33
C VAL A 115 8.50 9.10 -1.85
N PHE A 116 8.65 10.08 -0.97
CA PHE A 116 9.12 11.42 -1.34
C PHE A 116 10.38 11.76 -0.56
N SER A 117 11.37 12.36 -1.24
CA SER A 117 12.43 13.08 -0.56
C SER A 117 11.84 14.26 0.24
N GLU A 118 12.25 14.46 1.48
CA GLU A 118 11.88 15.65 2.25
C GLU A 118 12.61 16.89 1.73
N GLU A 119 13.76 16.70 1.13
CA GLU A 119 14.52 17.78 0.52
C GLU A 119 13.86 18.20 -0.80
N ALA A 120 13.57 19.48 -0.90
CA ALA A 120 13.09 20.07 -2.15
C ALA A 120 14.28 20.64 -2.92
N TYR A 121 14.44 20.24 -4.17
CA TYR A 121 15.41 20.85 -5.06
C TYR A 121 14.70 21.64 -6.17
N PRO A 122 15.28 22.75 -6.64
CA PRO A 122 14.66 23.55 -7.66
C PRO A 122 14.62 22.81 -9.02
N ASP A 123 13.49 22.86 -9.70
CA ASP A 123 13.39 22.44 -11.10
C ASP A 123 14.16 23.45 -12.01
N ASN A 124 14.19 23.19 -13.32
CA ASN A 124 14.84 24.06 -14.30
C ASN A 124 14.28 25.50 -14.34
N LEU A 125 13.16 25.75 -13.67
CA LEU A 125 12.50 27.05 -13.55
C LEU A 125 12.68 27.65 -12.16
N GLY A 126 13.48 27.04 -11.29
CA GLY A 126 13.74 27.48 -9.92
C GLY A 126 12.59 27.16 -8.94
N ARG A 127 11.62 26.31 -9.31
CA ARG A 127 10.53 25.88 -8.43
C ARG A 127 10.97 24.66 -7.65
N PRO A 128 10.62 24.56 -6.35
CA PRO A 128 10.92 23.36 -5.57
C PRO A 128 10.13 22.17 -6.12
N THR A 129 10.86 21.10 -6.44
CA THR A 129 10.28 19.80 -6.80
C THR A 129 10.70 18.78 -5.77
N ARG A 130 9.82 17.84 -5.46
CA ARG A 130 10.16 16.69 -4.62
C ARG A 130 10.48 15.51 -5.51
N LEU A 131 11.62 14.89 -5.27
CA LEU A 131 11.92 13.59 -5.83
C LEU A 131 10.90 12.60 -5.28
N ARG A 132 10.34 11.78 -6.15
CA ARG A 132 9.29 10.81 -5.83
C ARG A 132 9.58 9.49 -6.53
N ASP A 133 9.38 8.42 -5.82
CA ASP A 133 9.26 7.08 -6.36
C ASP A 133 7.95 6.44 -5.89
N SER A 134 7.44 5.43 -6.59
CA SER A 134 6.15 4.82 -6.30
C SER A 134 6.21 3.31 -6.50
N ILE A 135 5.70 2.57 -5.53
CA ILE A 135 5.47 1.13 -5.68
C ILE A 135 3.96 0.85 -5.75
N THR A 136 3.61 -0.16 -6.53
CA THR A 136 2.21 -0.51 -6.83
C THR A 136 1.97 -2.01 -6.65
N PRO A 137 1.97 -2.54 -5.41
CA PRO A 137 1.64 -3.94 -5.18
C PRO A 137 0.16 -4.22 -5.46
N THR A 138 -0.11 -5.41 -5.99
CA THR A 138 -1.45 -5.95 -6.17
C THR A 138 -1.83 -6.81 -4.98
N ILE A 139 -3.04 -6.65 -4.49
CA ILE A 139 -3.61 -7.42 -3.38
C ILE A 139 -4.83 -8.17 -3.88
N THR A 140 -4.77 -9.49 -3.89
CA THR A 140 -5.91 -10.37 -4.19
C THR A 140 -6.67 -10.65 -2.90
N VAL A 141 -7.90 -10.18 -2.82
CA VAL A 141 -8.83 -10.53 -1.74
C VAL A 141 -9.48 -11.87 -2.09
N ASN A 142 -9.28 -12.87 -1.22
CA ASN A 142 -9.79 -14.21 -1.41
C ASN A 142 -11.32 -14.25 -1.38
N GLU A 143 -11.90 -15.21 -2.11
CA GLU A 143 -13.33 -15.50 -2.04
C GLU A 143 -13.70 -16.09 -0.67
N PHE A 144 -14.76 -15.57 -0.09
CA PHE A 144 -15.34 -16.06 1.15
C PHE A 144 -16.84 -16.27 0.97
N HIS A 145 -17.30 -17.51 1.18
CA HIS A 145 -18.69 -17.93 1.07
C HIS A 145 -19.30 -18.09 2.45
N ASP A 146 -20.34 -17.34 2.77
CA ASP A 146 -21.11 -17.47 4.01
C ASP A 146 -22.59 -17.20 3.73
N MET A 147 -23.38 -18.25 3.74
CA MET A 147 -24.84 -18.17 3.55
C MET A 147 -25.55 -18.54 4.83
N GLN A 148 -26.41 -17.66 5.30
CA GLN A 148 -27.26 -17.91 6.46
C GLN A 148 -28.72 -18.02 6.04
N VAL A 149 -29.39 -19.05 6.55
CA VAL A 149 -30.81 -19.32 6.29
C VAL A 149 -31.55 -19.42 7.61
N TRP A 150 -32.64 -18.68 7.77
CA TRP A 150 -33.48 -18.76 8.97
C TRP A 150 -34.94 -18.49 8.66
N LEU A 151 -35.82 -18.95 9.61
CA LEU A 151 -37.20 -18.53 9.67
C LEU A 151 -37.31 -17.27 10.53
N ASP A 152 -38.10 -16.29 10.07
CA ASP A 152 -38.42 -15.14 10.91
C ASP A 152 -39.34 -15.58 12.07
N PRO A 153 -38.87 -15.57 13.31
CA PRO A 153 -39.65 -16.09 14.44
C PRO A 153 -40.89 -15.23 14.78
N VAL A 154 -40.95 -14.01 14.23
CA VAL A 154 -42.11 -13.10 14.43
C VAL A 154 -43.21 -13.39 13.42
N VAL A 155 -42.85 -13.81 12.21
CA VAL A 155 -43.76 -14.00 11.07
C VAL A 155 -44.04 -15.48 10.80
N GLU A 156 -43.09 -16.35 11.10
CA GLU A 156 -43.14 -17.78 10.80
C GLU A 156 -42.90 -18.64 12.07
N SER A 157 -43.68 -19.70 12.20
CA SER A 157 -43.42 -20.76 13.18
C SER A 157 -42.60 -21.88 12.54
N ASP A 158 -41.62 -22.40 13.27
CA ASP A 158 -40.81 -23.57 12.88
C ASP A 158 -41.64 -24.86 12.79
N VAL A 159 -42.87 -24.85 13.38
CA VAL A 159 -43.81 -25.95 13.36
C VAL A 159 -45.16 -25.50 12.80
N LYS A 160 -45.59 -26.11 11.71
CA LYS A 160 -46.92 -25.94 11.10
C LYS A 160 -47.67 -27.27 11.07
N THR A 161 -48.87 -27.25 11.57
CA THR A 161 -49.75 -28.44 11.53
C THR A 161 -50.73 -28.35 10.37
N THR A 162 -50.89 -29.44 9.62
CA THR A 162 -51.81 -29.53 8.49
C THR A 162 -52.47 -30.91 8.41
N ALA A 163 -53.60 -30.97 7.71
CA ALA A 163 -54.27 -32.23 7.41
C ALA A 163 -53.56 -33.00 6.30
N PRO A 164 -53.70 -34.33 6.24
CA PRO A 164 -53.13 -35.13 5.15
C PRO A 164 -53.56 -34.64 3.74
N GLY A 165 -52.62 -34.59 2.82
CA GLY A 165 -52.86 -34.15 1.43
C GLY A 165 -52.89 -32.61 1.25
N ARG A 166 -52.59 -31.84 2.29
CA ARG A 166 -52.45 -30.35 2.19
C ARG A 166 -51.00 -29.96 2.10
N THR A 167 -50.73 -28.91 1.31
CA THR A 167 -49.40 -28.29 1.23
C THR A 167 -49.14 -27.36 2.38
N VAL A 168 -47.96 -27.46 2.99
CA VAL A 168 -47.41 -26.49 3.95
C VAL A 168 -46.35 -25.67 3.26
N ARG A 169 -46.37 -24.37 3.51
CA ARG A 169 -45.37 -23.43 3.00
C ARG A 169 -44.66 -22.74 4.16
N PHE A 170 -43.36 -22.61 4.06
CA PHE A 170 -42.53 -21.84 4.96
C PHE A 170 -41.87 -20.70 4.19
N ASN A 171 -41.79 -19.54 4.79
CA ASN A 171 -40.99 -18.44 4.28
C ASN A 171 -39.61 -18.46 4.93
N LEU A 172 -38.58 -18.56 4.15
CA LEU A 172 -37.21 -18.56 4.61
C LEU A 172 -36.58 -17.24 4.25
N ASN A 173 -35.82 -16.66 5.20
CA ASN A 173 -34.92 -15.57 4.93
C ASN A 173 -33.56 -16.17 4.58
N VAL A 174 -32.94 -15.67 3.52
CA VAL A 174 -31.61 -16.07 3.09
C VAL A 174 -30.76 -14.81 3.01
N THR A 175 -29.62 -14.83 3.67
CA THR A 175 -28.64 -13.74 3.60
C THR A 175 -27.31 -14.29 3.15
N ASN A 176 -26.70 -13.61 2.18
CA ASN A 176 -25.31 -13.84 1.81
C ASN A 176 -24.44 -12.88 2.66
N ASN A 177 -23.64 -13.44 3.57
CA ASN A 177 -22.65 -12.70 4.38
C ASN A 177 -21.23 -12.86 3.81
N GLY A 178 -21.08 -13.63 2.74
CA GLY A 178 -19.82 -13.77 2.00
C GLY A 178 -19.49 -12.51 1.17
N ASN A 179 -18.34 -12.52 0.55
CA ASN A 179 -17.86 -11.42 -0.30
C ASN A 179 -17.94 -11.72 -1.81
N VAL A 180 -18.64 -12.78 -2.18
CA VAL A 180 -18.94 -13.18 -3.56
C VAL A 180 -20.43 -13.39 -3.76
N VAL A 181 -20.89 -13.33 -5.00
CA VAL A 181 -22.29 -13.59 -5.34
C VAL A 181 -22.57 -15.09 -5.30
N ASP A 182 -23.40 -15.52 -4.32
CA ASP A 182 -23.87 -16.89 -4.21
C ASP A 182 -25.31 -17.06 -4.72
N ARG A 183 -25.62 -18.25 -5.23
CA ARG A 183 -26.98 -18.62 -5.63
C ARG A 183 -27.48 -19.75 -4.72
N ALA A 184 -28.57 -19.47 -3.99
CA ALA A 184 -29.30 -20.51 -3.31
C ALA A 184 -30.11 -21.33 -4.33
N THR A 185 -29.93 -22.66 -4.35
CA THR A 185 -30.69 -23.61 -5.20
C THR A 185 -31.62 -24.49 -4.34
#